data_e21e20d51d38441b115bb690b9782d1c
#
_entry.id   e21e20d51d38441b115bb690b9782d1c
#
_cell.length_a   1.000
_cell.length_b   1.000
_cell.length_c   1.000
_cell.angle_alpha   90.00
_cell.angle_beta   90.00
_cell.angle_gamma   90.00
#
_symmetry.space_group_name_H-M   'P 1'
#
loop_
_entity.id
_entity.type
_entity.pdbx_description
1 polymer ?
#
loop_
_entity_poly.entity_id
_entity_poly.type
_entity_poly.pdbx_seq_one_letter_code
_entity_poly.pdbx_strand_id
1 'polypeptide(L)'
;MKILFLSRFFYPSLGGSETNAEILAREFSQIGHQVIVVTKTRGNNLDVNGLPFPFEVVRNPHWMKLMKLVRWCDVYFHNGINLRGAWPLLLFKKPWVIRHQVWLRSINGSVNRIGGNADDWIAKIKHWINQFAVSISISEAIAEHLKFPSTVIPNPYRDHLFRIIPSAEKNQEIVFLGRLVSEKGVDILLESLAHLLESGFRPQLTIIGDGPEKAKLQLKTKNLGIDKQVVFVGSQVGEELVRLLNQHQIMVIPSLYDEPFGVVALEGIACGCVIVGSEGGGLKDAIGSCGVTFPNGDVQALTQTLFNLLKNPEQLANYRANSPAHLLRHQKSAVAKAYLEVIEAAVL
;
A
#
# COMPACT_ATOMS: atom_id res chain seq x y z
N MET A 1 -19.47 -11.41 -16.01
CA MET A 1 -18.35 -12.23 -16.54
C MET A 1 -17.74 -13.11 -15.45
N LYS A 2 -16.94 -14.09 -15.86
CA LYS A 2 -16.20 -15.02 -14.98
C LYS A 2 -14.77 -14.56 -14.84
N ILE A 3 -14.40 -14.08 -13.65
CA ILE A 3 -13.06 -13.54 -13.36
C ILE A 3 -12.27 -14.57 -12.54
N LEU A 4 -11.18 -15.09 -13.09
CA LEU A 4 -10.23 -15.89 -12.33
C LEU A 4 -9.16 -14.97 -11.79
N PHE A 5 -9.18 -14.73 -10.47
CA PHE A 5 -8.31 -13.79 -9.78
C PHE A 5 -7.14 -14.51 -9.12
N LEU A 6 -5.95 -14.45 -9.70
CA LEU A 6 -4.74 -15.05 -9.12
C LEU A 6 -4.02 -14.06 -8.21
N SER A 7 -3.94 -14.36 -6.93
CA SER A 7 -3.12 -13.62 -5.96
C SER A 7 -2.20 -14.56 -5.20
N ARG A 8 -0.89 -14.32 -5.25
CA ARG A 8 0.08 -15.18 -4.56
C ARG A 8 -0.20 -15.23 -3.06
N PHE A 9 -0.48 -14.08 -2.45
CA PHE A 9 -0.83 -13.91 -1.06
C PHE A 9 -2.27 -13.40 -0.95
N PHE A 10 -2.98 -13.88 0.05
CA PHE A 10 -4.37 -13.53 0.34
C PHE A 10 -4.63 -13.73 1.82
N TYR A 11 -5.77 -13.28 2.35
CA TYR A 11 -6.15 -13.54 3.74
C TYR A 11 -6.00 -15.04 4.12
N PRO A 12 -5.46 -15.40 5.30
CA PRO A 12 -5.14 -14.58 6.48
C PRO A 12 -3.76 -13.90 6.49
N SER A 13 -3.00 -13.92 5.40
CA SER A 13 -1.79 -13.10 5.30
C SER A 13 -2.18 -11.62 5.31
N LEU A 14 -1.52 -10.80 6.15
CA LEU A 14 -1.81 -9.39 6.33
C LEU A 14 -0.74 -8.55 5.62
N GLY A 15 -1.19 -7.63 4.78
CA GLY A 15 -0.35 -6.66 4.06
C GLY A 15 -1.19 -5.84 3.08
N GLY A 16 -0.66 -4.72 2.59
CA GLY A 16 -1.38 -3.85 1.66
C GLY A 16 -1.80 -4.54 0.36
N SER A 17 -0.98 -5.45 -0.14
CA SER A 17 -1.24 -6.25 -1.33
C SER A 17 -2.43 -7.19 -1.16
N GLU A 18 -2.48 -7.89 -0.04
CA GLU A 18 -3.49 -8.89 0.32
C GLU A 18 -4.83 -8.22 0.58
N THR A 19 -4.81 -7.14 1.35
CA THR A 19 -5.99 -6.32 1.63
C THR A 19 -6.60 -5.78 0.34
N ASN A 20 -5.78 -5.25 -0.57
CA ASN A 20 -6.26 -4.73 -1.84
C ASN A 20 -6.80 -5.84 -2.76
N ALA A 21 -6.19 -7.04 -2.75
CA ALA A 21 -6.72 -8.18 -3.50
C ALA A 21 -8.11 -8.59 -2.99
N GLU A 22 -8.31 -8.60 -1.67
CA GLU A 22 -9.61 -8.88 -1.06
C GLU A 22 -10.64 -7.81 -1.42
N ILE A 23 -10.29 -6.53 -1.29
CA ILE A 23 -11.17 -5.40 -1.64
C ILE A 23 -11.67 -5.55 -3.08
N LEU A 24 -10.75 -5.71 -4.05
CA LEU A 24 -11.12 -5.82 -5.45
C LEU A 24 -11.99 -7.06 -5.73
N ALA A 25 -11.65 -8.22 -5.15
CA ALA A 25 -12.44 -9.43 -5.35
C ALA A 25 -13.86 -9.30 -4.78
N ARG A 26 -14.03 -8.63 -3.62
CA ARG A 26 -15.34 -8.33 -3.02
C ARG A 26 -16.14 -7.38 -3.91
N GLU A 27 -15.56 -6.27 -4.35
CA GLU A 27 -16.24 -5.28 -5.20
C GLU A 27 -16.66 -5.91 -6.54
N PHE A 28 -15.79 -6.70 -7.20
CA PHE A 28 -16.15 -7.40 -8.44
C PHE A 28 -17.33 -8.38 -8.22
N SER A 29 -17.33 -9.11 -7.11
CA SER A 29 -18.43 -10.02 -6.77
C SER A 29 -19.73 -9.27 -6.46
N GLN A 30 -19.68 -8.14 -5.74
CA GLN A 30 -20.84 -7.31 -5.41
C GLN A 30 -21.49 -6.66 -6.65
N ILE A 31 -20.68 -6.31 -7.66
CA ILE A 31 -21.16 -5.78 -8.94
C ILE A 31 -21.83 -6.88 -9.80
N GLY A 32 -21.70 -8.17 -9.40
CA GLY A 32 -22.40 -9.29 -10.07
C GLY A 32 -21.49 -10.16 -10.95
N HIS A 33 -20.16 -10.01 -10.85
CA HIS A 33 -19.25 -10.91 -11.54
C HIS A 33 -19.03 -12.21 -10.76
N GLN A 34 -18.85 -13.32 -11.48
CA GLN A 34 -18.46 -14.60 -10.86
C GLN A 34 -16.95 -14.59 -10.64
N VAL A 35 -16.53 -14.44 -9.38
CA VAL A 35 -15.11 -14.35 -9.00
C VAL A 35 -14.66 -15.64 -8.36
N ILE A 36 -13.52 -16.18 -8.81
CA ILE A 36 -12.79 -17.24 -8.11
C ILE A 36 -11.38 -16.74 -7.81
N VAL A 37 -11.03 -16.68 -6.54
CA VAL A 37 -9.67 -16.30 -6.11
C VAL A 37 -8.80 -17.54 -5.99
N VAL A 38 -7.65 -17.55 -6.66
CA VAL A 38 -6.62 -18.58 -6.53
C VAL A 38 -5.44 -18.04 -5.75
N THR A 39 -5.04 -18.71 -4.67
CA THR A 39 -3.94 -18.27 -3.84
C THR A 39 -3.05 -19.41 -3.36
N LYS A 40 -1.80 -19.06 -2.96
CA LYS A 40 -0.89 -19.98 -2.26
C LYS A 40 -0.98 -19.89 -0.74
N THR A 41 -1.64 -18.87 -0.20
CA THR A 41 -1.80 -18.73 1.24
C THR A 41 -2.68 -19.84 1.79
N ARG A 42 -2.17 -20.56 2.79
CA ARG A 42 -2.94 -21.56 3.54
C ARG A 42 -3.92 -20.84 4.47
N GLY A 43 -5.03 -21.49 4.82
CA GLY A 43 -6.04 -20.94 5.72
C GLY A 43 -7.43 -21.52 5.43
N ASN A 44 -8.41 -21.13 6.22
CA ASN A 44 -9.82 -21.38 5.95
C ASN A 44 -10.38 -20.39 4.90
N ASN A 45 -11.62 -20.58 4.49
CA ASN A 45 -12.29 -19.68 3.55
C ASN A 45 -13.23 -18.70 4.24
N LEU A 46 -12.81 -18.24 5.41
CA LEU A 46 -13.52 -17.22 6.21
C LEU A 46 -12.70 -15.92 6.20
N ASP A 47 -13.37 -14.80 6.30
CA ASP A 47 -12.75 -13.48 6.40
C ASP A 47 -12.32 -13.15 7.85
N VAL A 48 -11.89 -11.92 8.09
CA VAL A 48 -11.46 -11.43 9.41
C VAL A 48 -12.57 -11.51 10.49
N ASN A 49 -13.83 -11.48 10.07
CA ASN A 49 -15.01 -11.57 10.96
C ASN A 49 -15.51 -13.01 11.11
N GLY A 50 -14.81 -14.00 10.55
CA GLY A 50 -15.24 -15.39 10.56
C GLY A 50 -16.40 -15.70 9.60
N LEU A 51 -16.70 -14.81 8.65
CA LEU A 51 -17.74 -14.97 7.66
C LEU A 51 -17.17 -15.52 6.32
N PRO A 52 -17.95 -16.32 5.57
CA PRO A 52 -17.55 -16.76 4.25
C PRO A 52 -17.31 -15.59 3.29
N PHE A 53 -16.32 -15.72 2.42
CA PHE A 53 -16.17 -14.76 1.32
C PHE A 53 -17.36 -14.86 0.35
N PRO A 54 -17.80 -13.74 -0.26
CA PRO A 54 -18.89 -13.75 -1.26
C PRO A 54 -18.46 -14.36 -2.62
N PHE A 55 -17.29 -15.01 -2.67
CA PHE A 55 -16.70 -15.67 -3.83
C PHE A 55 -15.93 -16.92 -3.40
N GLU A 56 -15.66 -17.82 -4.35
CA GLU A 56 -14.86 -19.02 -4.07
C GLU A 56 -13.38 -18.67 -3.90
N VAL A 57 -12.74 -19.24 -2.87
CA VAL A 57 -11.27 -19.14 -2.66
C VAL A 57 -10.66 -20.53 -2.79
N VAL A 58 -9.85 -20.72 -3.81
CA VAL A 58 -9.14 -21.97 -4.11
C VAL A 58 -7.69 -21.84 -3.67
N ARG A 59 -7.33 -22.59 -2.63
CA ARG A 59 -5.99 -22.53 -2.02
C ARG A 59 -5.11 -23.64 -2.55
N ASN A 60 -3.91 -23.29 -3.03
CA ASN A 60 -2.90 -24.23 -3.55
C ASN A 60 -3.48 -25.28 -4.53
N PRO A 61 -4.18 -24.87 -5.62
CA PRO A 61 -4.76 -25.84 -6.54
C PRO A 61 -3.67 -26.70 -7.20
N HIS A 62 -3.96 -27.99 -7.35
CA HIS A 62 -3.18 -28.85 -8.22
C HIS A 62 -3.29 -28.36 -9.68
N TRP A 63 -2.29 -28.64 -10.50
CA TRP A 63 -2.20 -28.12 -11.87
C TRP A 63 -3.46 -28.42 -12.74
N MET A 64 -4.06 -29.61 -12.60
CA MET A 64 -5.31 -29.96 -13.33
C MET A 64 -6.49 -29.06 -12.89
N LYS A 65 -6.61 -28.73 -11.58
CA LYS A 65 -7.65 -27.82 -11.11
C LYS A 65 -7.41 -26.41 -11.65
N LEU A 66 -6.16 -25.94 -11.67
CA LEU A 66 -5.81 -24.63 -12.23
C LEU A 66 -6.18 -24.56 -13.72
N MET A 67 -5.87 -25.59 -14.52
CA MET A 67 -6.27 -25.66 -15.94
C MET A 67 -7.80 -25.59 -16.13
N LYS A 68 -8.57 -26.32 -15.31
CA LYS A 68 -10.04 -26.26 -15.35
C LYS A 68 -10.54 -24.86 -15.05
N LEU A 69 -9.96 -24.17 -14.08
CA LEU A 69 -10.33 -22.79 -13.70
C LEU A 69 -9.97 -21.80 -14.82
N VAL A 70 -8.80 -21.90 -15.43
CA VAL A 70 -8.42 -21.04 -16.56
C VAL A 70 -9.30 -21.30 -17.77
N ARG A 71 -9.72 -22.55 -18.05
CA ARG A 71 -10.69 -22.83 -19.10
C ARG A 71 -12.07 -22.25 -18.82
N TRP A 72 -12.49 -22.24 -17.55
CA TRP A 72 -13.79 -21.74 -17.08
C TRP A 72 -13.92 -20.21 -17.19
N CYS A 73 -12.84 -19.44 -16.91
CA CYS A 73 -12.93 -18.00 -16.84
C CYS A 73 -13.06 -17.32 -18.22
N ASP A 74 -13.65 -16.13 -18.22
CA ASP A 74 -13.65 -15.22 -19.37
C ASP A 74 -12.37 -14.39 -19.40
N VAL A 75 -11.86 -13.98 -18.22
CA VAL A 75 -10.61 -13.23 -18.05
C VAL A 75 -9.76 -13.82 -16.92
N TYR A 76 -8.46 -13.84 -17.14
CA TYR A 76 -7.48 -14.25 -16.13
C TYR A 76 -6.77 -13.02 -15.58
N PHE A 77 -7.13 -12.62 -14.36
CA PHE A 77 -6.60 -11.44 -13.68
C PHE A 77 -5.51 -11.83 -12.69
N HIS A 78 -4.31 -11.27 -12.84
CA HIS A 78 -3.16 -11.52 -11.97
C HIS A 78 -2.88 -10.32 -11.06
N ASN A 79 -2.92 -10.53 -9.75
CA ASN A 79 -2.45 -9.59 -8.76
C ASN A 79 -0.94 -9.74 -8.55
N GLY A 80 -0.17 -9.14 -9.43
CA GLY A 80 1.26 -9.32 -9.60
C GLY A 80 1.63 -10.48 -10.53
N ILE A 81 2.71 -10.29 -11.28
CA ILE A 81 3.16 -11.32 -12.23
C ILE A 81 3.61 -12.59 -11.51
N ASN A 82 3.05 -13.71 -11.91
CA ASN A 82 3.38 -15.04 -11.40
C ASN A 82 3.55 -16.04 -12.55
N LEU A 83 4.80 -16.30 -12.94
CA LEU A 83 5.12 -17.22 -14.04
C LEU A 83 4.54 -18.63 -13.84
N ARG A 84 4.55 -19.13 -12.59
CA ARG A 84 3.95 -20.44 -12.26
C ARG A 84 2.42 -20.46 -12.38
N GLY A 85 1.76 -19.29 -12.33
CA GLY A 85 0.33 -19.16 -12.56
C GLY A 85 0.00 -18.89 -14.02
N ALA A 86 0.94 -18.34 -14.79
CA ALA A 86 0.71 -17.94 -16.18
C ALA A 86 0.82 -19.08 -17.21
N TRP A 87 1.52 -20.20 -16.88
CA TRP A 87 1.76 -21.27 -17.84
C TRP A 87 0.49 -21.86 -18.52
N PRO A 88 -0.72 -21.91 -17.87
CA PRO A 88 -1.91 -22.40 -18.56
C PRO A 88 -2.33 -21.55 -19.75
N LEU A 89 -1.90 -20.27 -19.80
CA LEU A 89 -2.16 -19.37 -20.94
C LEU A 89 -1.43 -19.82 -22.22
N LEU A 90 -0.42 -20.65 -22.10
CA LEU A 90 0.23 -21.30 -23.26
C LEU A 90 -0.71 -22.29 -23.98
N LEU A 91 -1.68 -22.83 -23.22
CA LEU A 91 -2.65 -23.82 -23.74
C LEU A 91 -4.02 -23.20 -24.03
N PHE A 92 -4.40 -22.20 -23.25
CA PHE A 92 -5.69 -21.52 -23.35
C PHE A 92 -5.48 -20.04 -23.64
N LYS A 93 -5.88 -19.59 -24.81
CA LYS A 93 -5.89 -18.16 -25.18
C LYS A 93 -7.01 -17.46 -24.39
N LYS A 94 -6.68 -16.90 -23.25
CA LYS A 94 -7.58 -16.11 -22.42
C LYS A 94 -7.11 -14.67 -22.35
N PRO A 95 -8.02 -13.69 -22.35
CA PRO A 95 -7.68 -12.32 -21.97
C PRO A 95 -6.92 -12.34 -20.65
N TRP A 96 -5.76 -11.70 -20.62
CA TRP A 96 -4.87 -11.69 -19.48
C TRP A 96 -4.62 -10.27 -19.03
N VAL A 97 -4.99 -9.96 -17.80
CA VAL A 97 -4.78 -8.65 -17.16
C VAL A 97 -3.84 -8.81 -15.99
N ILE A 98 -2.81 -7.97 -15.90
CA ILE A 98 -1.85 -7.99 -14.79
C ILE A 98 -1.87 -6.65 -14.06
N ARG A 99 -2.08 -6.70 -12.76
CA ARG A 99 -1.90 -5.58 -11.85
C ARG A 99 -0.48 -5.59 -11.29
N HIS A 100 0.29 -4.55 -11.58
CA HIS A 100 1.65 -4.34 -11.05
C HIS A 100 1.58 -3.54 -9.76
N GLN A 101 1.83 -4.21 -8.63
CA GLN A 101 1.70 -3.64 -7.29
C GLN A 101 3.04 -3.57 -6.52
N VAL A 102 4.08 -4.09 -7.11
CA VAL A 102 5.45 -4.05 -6.60
C VAL A 102 6.40 -3.86 -7.76
N TRP A 103 7.60 -3.38 -7.47
CA TRP A 103 8.66 -3.29 -8.44
C TRP A 103 8.96 -4.66 -9.06
N LEU A 104 9.12 -4.72 -10.37
CA LEU A 104 9.58 -5.94 -11.04
C LEU A 104 11.05 -6.17 -10.67
N ARG A 105 11.27 -7.05 -9.71
CA ARG A 105 12.59 -7.37 -9.16
C ARG A 105 13.08 -8.73 -9.59
N SER A 106 14.40 -8.90 -9.49
CA SER A 106 15.08 -10.19 -9.50
C SER A 106 14.68 -11.09 -8.33
N ILE A 107 15.10 -12.35 -8.37
CA ILE A 107 14.79 -13.37 -7.34
C ILE A 107 15.33 -12.98 -5.96
N ASN A 108 16.42 -12.24 -5.88
CA ASN A 108 17.16 -11.99 -4.64
C ASN A 108 16.61 -10.86 -3.77
N GLY A 109 15.50 -10.21 -4.16
CA GLY A 109 14.76 -9.28 -3.29
C GLY A 109 15.49 -8.01 -2.86
N SER A 110 16.74 -7.80 -3.27
CA SER A 110 17.50 -6.59 -2.94
C SER A 110 16.95 -5.40 -3.71
N VAL A 111 16.55 -4.37 -2.95
CA VAL A 111 16.18 -3.05 -3.47
C VAL A 111 17.47 -2.30 -3.75
N ASN A 112 18.09 -2.54 -4.87
CA ASN A 112 19.11 -1.61 -5.35
C ASN A 112 18.42 -0.53 -6.18
N ARG A 113 18.58 0.72 -5.74
CA ARG A 113 18.28 1.91 -6.52
C ARG A 113 18.78 1.70 -7.94
N ILE A 114 17.92 1.99 -8.93
CA ILE A 114 18.25 2.22 -10.34
C ILE A 114 19.49 1.42 -10.81
N GLY A 115 19.30 0.18 -11.25
CA GLY A 115 20.39 -0.64 -11.77
C GLY A 115 20.46 -2.04 -11.16
N GLY A 116 19.32 -2.76 -11.14
CA GLY A 116 19.38 -4.22 -10.95
C GLY A 116 20.32 -4.79 -12.00
N ASN A 117 21.23 -5.70 -11.60
CA ASN A 117 22.18 -6.33 -12.50
C ASN A 117 21.49 -6.69 -13.81
N ALA A 118 22.04 -6.20 -14.91
CA ALA A 118 21.53 -6.38 -16.28
C ALA A 118 21.36 -7.85 -16.68
N ASP A 119 21.82 -8.79 -15.85
CA ASP A 119 21.86 -10.22 -16.07
C ASP A 119 20.73 -11.03 -15.41
N ASP A 120 19.73 -10.39 -14.82
CA ASP A 120 18.58 -11.12 -14.31
C ASP A 120 17.65 -11.55 -15.45
N TRP A 121 17.95 -12.71 -16.01
CA TRP A 121 17.17 -13.33 -17.07
C TRP A 121 15.69 -13.54 -16.72
N ILE A 122 15.36 -13.71 -15.43
CA ILE A 122 13.98 -13.85 -14.98
C ILE A 122 13.23 -12.52 -15.05
N ALA A 123 13.88 -11.40 -14.71
CA ALA A 123 13.30 -10.07 -14.91
C ALA A 123 13.06 -9.80 -16.41
N LYS A 124 14.01 -10.17 -17.26
CA LYS A 124 13.87 -10.08 -18.73
C LYS A 124 12.71 -10.93 -19.24
N ILE A 125 12.56 -12.16 -18.75
CA ILE A 125 11.41 -13.04 -19.09
C ILE A 125 10.10 -12.42 -18.60
N LYS A 126 10.03 -11.93 -17.38
CA LYS A 126 8.83 -11.25 -16.87
C LYS A 126 8.47 -10.04 -17.73
N HIS A 127 9.44 -9.20 -18.09
CA HIS A 127 9.23 -8.07 -18.99
C HIS A 127 8.71 -8.52 -20.36
N TRP A 128 9.34 -9.55 -20.96
CA TRP A 128 8.91 -10.07 -22.25
C TRP A 128 7.50 -10.67 -22.22
N ILE A 129 7.15 -11.43 -21.16
CA ILE A 129 5.83 -12.05 -21.02
C ILE A 129 4.74 -10.99 -20.78
N ASN A 130 5.05 -9.92 -20.04
CA ASN A 130 4.10 -8.85 -19.75
C ASN A 130 3.56 -8.13 -20.99
N GLN A 131 4.29 -8.10 -22.09
CA GLN A 131 3.79 -7.48 -23.34
C GLN A 131 2.60 -8.22 -23.97
N PHE A 132 2.31 -9.45 -23.53
CA PHE A 132 1.12 -10.22 -23.96
C PHE A 132 -0.10 -10.04 -23.04
N ALA A 133 0.02 -9.22 -22.02
CA ALA A 133 -1.05 -8.92 -21.07
C ALA A 133 -1.43 -7.44 -21.12
N VAL A 134 -2.68 -7.16 -20.80
CA VAL A 134 -3.10 -5.80 -20.48
C VAL A 134 -2.57 -5.47 -19.08
N SER A 135 -1.82 -4.37 -18.98
CA SER A 135 -1.11 -4.00 -17.75
C SER A 135 -1.79 -2.85 -17.03
N ILE A 136 -1.94 -2.99 -15.71
CA ILE A 136 -2.42 -1.95 -14.79
C ILE A 136 -1.32 -1.70 -13.75
N SER A 137 -0.93 -0.44 -13.58
CA SER A 137 0.04 0.01 -12.58
C SER A 137 -0.65 0.74 -11.45
N ILE A 138 -0.18 0.55 -10.21
CA ILE A 138 -0.81 1.20 -9.04
C ILE A 138 -0.33 2.62 -8.79
N SER A 139 0.70 3.07 -9.51
CA SER A 139 1.27 4.41 -9.42
C SER A 139 1.98 4.76 -10.73
N GLU A 140 2.19 6.04 -10.98
CA GLU A 140 3.00 6.53 -12.10
C GLU A 140 4.43 5.99 -12.04
N ALA A 141 5.03 5.97 -10.86
CA ALA A 141 6.36 5.43 -10.66
C ALA A 141 6.49 3.95 -11.08
N ILE A 142 5.47 3.12 -10.80
CA ILE A 142 5.43 1.72 -11.28
C ILE A 142 5.26 1.69 -12.80
N ALA A 143 4.40 2.54 -13.37
CA ALA A 143 4.18 2.59 -14.82
C ALA A 143 5.49 2.97 -15.58
N GLU A 144 6.20 3.98 -15.13
CA GLU A 144 7.50 4.40 -15.67
C GLU A 144 8.55 3.28 -15.58
N HIS A 145 8.56 2.54 -14.45
CA HIS A 145 9.48 1.42 -14.25
C HIS A 145 9.26 0.28 -15.24
N LEU A 146 8.01 0.03 -15.66
CA LEU A 146 7.66 -1.08 -16.54
C LEU A 146 8.19 -0.91 -17.96
N LYS A 147 8.38 0.33 -18.45
CA LYS A 147 8.83 0.67 -19.82
C LYS A 147 7.97 0.08 -20.94
N PHE A 148 6.71 -0.27 -20.64
CA PHE A 148 5.69 -0.66 -21.61
C PHE A 148 4.34 -0.06 -21.19
N PRO A 149 3.36 0.06 -22.11
CA PRO A 149 2.09 0.70 -21.82
C PRO A 149 1.36 0.02 -20.65
N SER A 150 0.91 0.82 -19.69
CA SER A 150 0.06 0.36 -18.59
C SER A 150 -0.92 1.46 -18.20
N THR A 151 -2.14 1.08 -17.83
CA THR A 151 -3.13 2.01 -17.28
C THR A 151 -2.84 2.23 -15.81
N VAL A 152 -2.70 3.47 -15.37
CA VAL A 152 -2.48 3.78 -13.96
C VAL A 152 -3.81 3.82 -13.24
N ILE A 153 -4.03 2.88 -12.31
CA ILE A 153 -5.19 2.82 -11.44
C ILE A 153 -4.69 2.67 -10.01
N PRO A 154 -4.88 3.68 -9.15
CA PRO A 154 -4.32 3.68 -7.81
C PRO A 154 -4.95 2.60 -6.91
N ASN A 155 -4.32 2.39 -5.76
CA ASN A 155 -4.86 1.49 -4.76
C ASN A 155 -6.09 2.08 -4.06
N PRO A 156 -7.09 1.24 -3.74
CA PRO A 156 -8.15 1.61 -2.82
C PRO A 156 -7.65 1.57 -1.37
N TYR A 157 -8.40 2.18 -0.48
CA TYR A 157 -8.26 2.00 0.97
C TYR A 157 -9.55 1.40 1.56
N ARG A 158 -9.55 1.06 2.85
CA ARG A 158 -10.73 0.54 3.56
C ARG A 158 -11.65 1.70 3.97
N ASP A 159 -12.37 2.27 2.99
CA ASP A 159 -13.24 3.45 3.14
C ASP A 159 -14.43 3.25 4.09
N HIS A 160 -14.81 2.00 4.35
CA HIS A 160 -15.81 1.63 5.35
C HIS A 160 -15.28 1.69 6.79
N LEU A 161 -13.96 1.65 6.98
CA LEU A 161 -13.29 1.65 8.28
C LEU A 161 -12.67 3.01 8.60
N PHE A 162 -11.79 3.50 7.73
CA PHE A 162 -11.07 4.74 7.97
C PHE A 162 -11.93 5.95 7.63
N ARG A 163 -12.18 6.77 8.64
CA ARG A 163 -13.06 7.94 8.57
C ARG A 163 -12.69 8.96 9.63
N ILE A 164 -13.16 10.18 9.46
CA ILE A 164 -13.10 11.19 10.51
C ILE A 164 -14.10 10.83 11.61
N ILE A 165 -13.65 10.89 12.86
CA ILE A 165 -14.49 10.79 14.07
C ILE A 165 -14.73 12.22 14.57
N PRO A 166 -15.94 12.79 14.43
CA PRO A 166 -16.19 14.21 14.75
C PRO A 166 -15.89 14.58 16.21
N SER A 167 -16.00 13.63 17.13
CA SER A 167 -15.74 13.83 18.56
C SER A 167 -14.27 13.66 18.95
N ALA A 168 -13.39 13.27 18.03
CA ALA A 168 -11.98 13.08 18.33
C ALA A 168 -11.25 14.42 18.27
N GLU A 169 -10.60 14.79 19.36
CA GLU A 169 -9.75 15.96 19.41
C GLU A 169 -8.36 15.60 18.86
N LYS A 170 -7.83 16.42 17.93
CA LYS A 170 -6.47 16.31 17.40
C LYS A 170 -5.47 16.98 18.34
N ASN A 171 -5.25 16.35 19.47
CA ASN A 171 -4.38 16.85 20.54
C ASN A 171 -2.97 16.25 20.52
N GLN A 172 -2.68 15.35 19.59
CA GLN A 172 -1.35 14.76 19.36
C GLN A 172 -0.77 15.29 18.05
N GLU A 173 0.54 15.55 18.03
CA GLU A 173 1.15 16.17 16.86
C GLU A 173 1.47 15.15 15.77
N ILE A 174 2.29 14.14 16.06
CA ILE A 174 2.90 13.28 15.06
C ILE A 174 2.57 11.80 15.31
N VAL A 175 2.24 11.08 14.23
CA VAL A 175 2.10 9.64 14.24
C VAL A 175 2.91 8.99 13.13
N PHE A 176 3.49 7.83 13.44
CA PHE A 176 4.02 6.87 12.48
C PHE A 176 3.16 5.60 12.50
N LEU A 177 2.84 5.05 11.34
CA LEU A 177 2.14 3.77 11.19
C LEU A 177 2.89 2.86 10.23
N GLY A 178 3.37 1.71 10.71
CA GLY A 178 4.02 0.73 9.85
C GLY A 178 4.81 -0.33 10.58
N ARG A 179 5.38 -1.28 9.83
CA ARG A 179 6.31 -2.28 10.38
C ARG A 179 7.60 -1.60 10.85
N LEU A 180 8.13 -2.01 11.99
CA LEU A 180 9.39 -1.49 12.51
C LEU A 180 10.57 -2.28 11.91
N VAL A 181 10.89 -1.93 10.66
CA VAL A 181 12.04 -2.43 9.88
C VAL A 181 12.84 -1.23 9.37
N SER A 182 14.13 -1.42 9.11
CA SER A 182 15.04 -0.33 8.70
C SER A 182 14.56 0.45 7.48
N GLU A 183 13.95 -0.25 6.51
CA GLU A 183 13.45 0.35 5.27
C GLU A 183 12.34 1.40 5.49
N LYS A 184 11.65 1.36 6.65
CA LYS A 184 10.57 2.30 6.99
C LYS A 184 11.06 3.60 7.61
N GLY A 185 12.36 3.73 7.89
CA GLY A 185 13.02 4.99 8.23
C GLY A 185 12.55 5.63 9.54
N VAL A 186 12.07 4.84 10.51
CA VAL A 186 11.68 5.41 11.82
C VAL A 186 12.88 6.05 12.53
N ASP A 187 14.08 5.56 12.25
CA ASP A 187 15.33 6.08 12.79
C ASP A 187 15.61 7.52 12.36
N ILE A 188 15.33 7.90 11.11
CA ILE A 188 15.47 9.29 10.64
C ILE A 188 14.38 10.20 11.22
N LEU A 189 13.19 9.67 11.48
CA LEU A 189 12.13 10.43 12.16
C LEU A 189 12.54 10.74 13.61
N LEU A 190 13.16 9.79 14.32
CA LEU A 190 13.67 10.03 15.67
C LEU A 190 14.80 11.07 15.70
N GLU A 191 15.71 11.04 14.71
CA GLU A 191 16.76 12.07 14.58
C GLU A 191 16.16 13.46 14.29
N SER A 192 15.18 13.53 13.40
CA SER A 192 14.44 14.76 13.12
C SER A 192 13.77 15.32 14.38
N LEU A 193 13.19 14.45 15.22
CA LEU A 193 12.57 14.85 16.48
C LEU A 193 13.60 15.42 17.48
N ALA A 194 14.82 14.85 17.52
CA ALA A 194 15.91 15.35 18.35
C ALA A 194 16.36 16.78 17.91
N HIS A 195 16.46 17.02 16.61
CA HIS A 195 16.76 18.38 16.09
C HIS A 195 15.65 19.38 16.36
N LEU A 196 14.39 18.95 16.36
CA LEU A 196 13.27 19.81 16.80
C LEU A 196 13.38 20.16 18.28
N LEU A 197 13.79 19.20 19.14
CA LEU A 197 14.01 19.45 20.55
C LEU A 197 15.15 20.47 20.79
N GLU A 198 16.26 20.35 20.06
CA GLU A 198 17.36 21.32 20.10
C GLU A 198 16.89 22.74 19.72
N SER A 199 15.91 22.83 18.81
CA SER A 199 15.29 24.09 18.40
C SER A 199 14.18 24.59 19.36
N GLY A 200 14.01 23.96 20.52
CA GLY A 200 13.02 24.30 21.54
C GLY A 200 11.61 23.75 21.28
N PHE A 201 11.41 22.93 20.23
CA PHE A 201 10.14 22.27 19.92
C PHE A 201 10.09 20.87 20.51
N ARG A 202 8.98 20.51 21.15
CA ARG A 202 8.81 19.22 21.83
C ARG A 202 7.54 18.48 21.36
N PRO A 203 7.35 18.22 20.06
CA PRO A 203 6.17 17.53 19.60
C PRO A 203 6.14 16.09 20.11
N GLN A 204 4.94 15.56 20.39
CA GLN A 204 4.73 14.18 20.77
C GLN A 204 4.67 13.31 19.52
N LEU A 205 5.33 12.14 19.57
CA LEU A 205 5.33 11.14 18.52
C LEU A 205 4.72 9.83 19.02
N THR A 206 3.68 9.35 18.37
CA THR A 206 3.14 8.02 18.57
C THR A 206 3.62 7.08 17.47
N ILE A 207 4.28 5.98 17.83
CA ILE A 207 4.72 4.93 16.91
C ILE A 207 3.77 3.75 17.00
N ILE A 208 3.01 3.52 15.91
CA ILE A 208 2.06 2.42 15.79
C ILE A 208 2.68 1.35 14.89
N GLY A 209 2.94 0.18 15.45
CA GLY A 209 3.51 -0.96 14.74
C GLY A 209 4.43 -1.80 15.59
N ASP A 210 4.91 -2.90 14.98
CA ASP A 210 5.89 -3.80 15.60
C ASP A 210 6.89 -4.29 14.53
N GLY A 211 8.00 -4.86 14.97
CA GLY A 211 9.04 -5.38 14.09
C GLY A 211 10.39 -5.55 14.76
N PRO A 212 11.36 -6.16 14.05
CA PRO A 212 12.67 -6.49 14.60
C PRO A 212 13.48 -5.28 15.09
N GLU A 213 13.24 -4.07 14.54
CA GLU A 213 13.97 -2.85 14.94
C GLU A 213 13.41 -2.20 16.21
N LYS A 214 12.30 -2.67 16.80
CA LYS A 214 11.63 -2.02 17.94
C LYS A 214 12.56 -1.73 19.11
N ALA A 215 13.29 -2.73 19.57
CA ALA A 215 14.21 -2.57 20.72
C ALA A 215 15.33 -1.56 20.43
N LYS A 216 15.88 -1.59 19.21
CA LYS A 216 16.91 -0.65 18.74
C LYS A 216 16.37 0.78 18.67
N LEU A 217 15.14 0.97 18.17
CA LEU A 217 14.49 2.28 18.10
C LEU A 217 14.18 2.84 19.50
N GLN A 218 13.73 2.00 20.43
CA GLN A 218 13.52 2.38 21.82
C GLN A 218 14.82 2.78 22.53
N LEU A 219 15.94 2.09 22.24
CA LEU A 219 17.25 2.50 22.75
C LEU A 219 17.68 3.84 22.13
N LYS A 220 17.43 4.05 20.82
CA LYS A 220 17.75 5.30 20.11
C LYS A 220 17.00 6.48 20.72
N THR A 221 15.73 6.36 21.13
CA THR A 221 14.99 7.47 21.78
C THR A 221 15.66 7.91 23.08
N LYS A 222 16.16 6.96 23.88
CA LYS A 222 16.90 7.26 25.12
C LYS A 222 18.22 7.96 24.83
N ASN A 223 18.99 7.45 23.86
CA ASN A 223 20.28 8.03 23.50
C ASN A 223 20.15 9.46 22.93
N LEU A 224 19.04 9.77 22.28
CA LEU A 224 18.71 11.09 21.75
C LEU A 224 18.03 12.01 22.78
N GLY A 225 17.70 11.53 23.98
CA GLY A 225 17.03 12.30 25.01
C GLY A 225 15.59 12.68 24.69
N ILE A 226 14.92 11.94 23.81
CA ILE A 226 13.54 12.16 23.37
C ILE A 226 12.55 11.10 23.87
N ASP A 227 12.97 10.26 24.81
CA ASP A 227 12.15 9.14 25.33
C ASP A 227 10.82 9.61 25.97
N LYS A 228 10.75 10.82 26.50
CA LYS A 228 9.53 11.42 27.07
C LYS A 228 8.54 11.93 25.99
N GLN A 229 9.00 12.07 24.74
CA GLN A 229 8.19 12.56 23.63
C GLN A 229 7.70 11.42 22.72
N VAL A 230 8.22 10.20 22.87
CA VAL A 230 7.96 9.07 21.96
C VAL A 230 7.24 7.93 22.67
N VAL A 231 6.07 7.57 22.18
CA VAL A 231 5.27 6.47 22.70
C VAL A 231 5.16 5.34 21.67
N PHE A 232 5.55 4.12 22.05
CA PHE A 232 5.38 2.92 21.23
C PHE A 232 4.13 2.15 21.68
N VAL A 233 3.07 2.17 20.87
CA VAL A 233 1.79 1.53 21.23
C VAL A 233 1.61 0.11 20.69
N GLY A 234 2.63 -0.42 19.97
CA GLY A 234 2.55 -1.72 19.31
C GLY A 234 1.64 -1.72 18.08
N SER A 235 1.35 -2.91 17.56
CA SER A 235 0.47 -3.04 16.40
C SER A 235 -0.98 -2.80 16.78
N GLN A 236 -1.67 -1.94 16.03
CA GLN A 236 -3.09 -1.61 16.21
C GLN A 236 -3.85 -1.89 14.91
N VAL A 237 -5.12 -2.30 15.03
CA VAL A 237 -6.00 -2.61 13.91
C VAL A 237 -7.45 -2.17 14.21
N GLY A 238 -8.27 -2.13 13.17
CA GLY A 238 -9.71 -1.86 13.33
C GLY A 238 -9.99 -0.47 13.90
N GLU A 239 -11.03 -0.35 14.71
CA GLU A 239 -11.52 0.91 15.28
C GLU A 239 -10.49 1.58 16.21
N GLU A 240 -9.65 0.80 16.91
CA GLU A 240 -8.60 1.37 17.76
C GLU A 240 -7.56 2.12 16.94
N LEU A 241 -7.15 1.56 15.78
CA LEU A 241 -6.26 2.27 14.86
C LEU A 241 -6.92 3.55 14.33
N VAL A 242 -8.19 3.49 13.94
CA VAL A 242 -8.94 4.68 13.46
C VAL A 242 -8.99 5.75 14.54
N ARG A 243 -9.28 5.38 15.80
CA ARG A 243 -9.30 6.30 16.93
C ARG A 243 -7.96 6.98 17.15
N LEU A 244 -6.86 6.22 17.14
CA LEU A 244 -5.51 6.76 17.30
C LEU A 244 -5.19 7.74 16.17
N LEU A 245 -5.42 7.36 14.90
CA LEU A 245 -5.12 8.26 13.77
C LEU A 245 -5.93 9.57 13.83
N ASN A 246 -7.19 9.52 14.30
CA ASN A 246 -8.02 10.71 14.46
C ASN A 246 -7.49 11.68 15.52
N GLN A 247 -6.70 11.23 16.48
CA GLN A 247 -6.09 12.07 17.51
C GLN A 247 -4.86 12.84 17.04
N HIS A 248 -4.28 12.48 15.87
CA HIS A 248 -3.02 13.04 15.40
C HIS A 248 -3.21 14.05 14.27
N GLN A 249 -2.33 15.04 14.22
CA GLN A 249 -2.35 16.11 13.22
C GLN A 249 -1.60 15.73 11.95
N ILE A 250 -0.41 15.12 12.11
CA ILE A 250 0.53 14.80 11.04
C ILE A 250 0.86 13.31 11.10
N MET A 251 0.77 12.62 9.97
CA MET A 251 1.32 11.27 9.83
C MET A 251 2.61 11.36 9.01
N VAL A 252 3.71 10.79 9.55
CA VAL A 252 5.00 10.74 8.86
C VAL A 252 5.24 9.34 8.30
N ILE A 253 5.63 9.29 7.02
CA ILE A 253 5.99 8.07 6.28
C ILE A 253 7.41 8.23 5.73
N PRO A 254 8.44 8.03 6.57
CA PRO A 254 9.82 8.39 6.25
C PRO A 254 10.58 7.25 5.58
N SER A 255 9.94 6.53 4.65
CA SER A 255 10.50 5.35 4.01
C SER A 255 11.83 5.64 3.31
N LEU A 256 12.85 4.83 3.60
CA LEU A 256 14.18 4.92 2.96
C LEU A 256 14.20 4.31 1.56
N TYR A 257 13.22 3.45 1.26
CA TYR A 257 13.06 2.83 -0.06
C TYR A 257 11.91 3.49 -0.83
N ASP A 258 11.95 3.32 -2.14
CA ASP A 258 10.89 3.80 -3.01
C ASP A 258 9.62 2.97 -2.80
N GLU A 259 8.63 3.53 -2.09
CA GLU A 259 7.34 2.88 -1.87
C GLU A 259 6.63 2.65 -3.22
N PRO A 260 6.09 1.47 -3.48
CA PRO A 260 5.29 1.27 -4.69
C PRO A 260 4.02 2.14 -4.74
N PHE A 261 3.44 2.47 -3.56
CA PHE A 261 2.28 3.35 -3.44
C PHE A 261 2.14 3.99 -2.05
N GLY A 262 1.99 3.19 -0.97
CA GLY A 262 1.81 3.70 0.39
C GLY A 262 0.35 3.86 0.82
N VAL A 263 -0.43 2.77 0.85
CA VAL A 263 -1.86 2.79 1.25
C VAL A 263 -2.10 3.43 2.62
N VAL A 264 -1.14 3.32 3.55
CA VAL A 264 -1.22 3.94 4.88
C VAL A 264 -1.38 5.47 4.82
N ALA A 265 -0.91 6.12 3.75
CA ALA A 265 -1.15 7.55 3.54
C ALA A 265 -2.64 7.85 3.40
N LEU A 266 -3.37 7.04 2.60
CA LEU A 266 -4.81 7.18 2.43
C LEU A 266 -5.58 6.93 3.75
N GLU A 267 -5.12 5.94 4.54
CA GLU A 267 -5.69 5.63 5.86
C GLU A 267 -5.52 6.83 6.82
N GLY A 268 -4.34 7.47 6.82
CA GLY A 268 -4.07 8.70 7.58
C GLY A 268 -4.91 9.88 7.10
N ILE A 269 -4.97 10.12 5.79
CA ILE A 269 -5.77 11.19 5.19
C ILE A 269 -7.25 11.03 5.55
N ALA A 270 -7.78 9.81 5.47
CA ALA A 270 -9.17 9.49 5.80
C ALA A 270 -9.50 9.74 7.28
N CYS A 271 -8.50 9.66 8.17
CA CYS A 271 -8.61 10.03 9.59
C CYS A 271 -8.23 11.50 9.86
N GLY A 272 -8.03 12.31 8.82
CA GLY A 272 -7.75 13.75 8.92
C GLY A 272 -6.32 14.11 9.29
N CYS A 273 -5.34 13.19 9.14
CA CYS A 273 -3.93 13.51 9.22
C CYS A 273 -3.45 14.22 7.95
N VAL A 274 -2.54 15.17 8.10
CA VAL A 274 -1.72 15.68 6.99
C VAL A 274 -0.53 14.76 6.83
N ILE A 275 -0.18 14.39 5.61
CA ILE A 275 0.90 13.44 5.37
C ILE A 275 2.22 14.16 5.09
N VAL A 276 3.27 13.72 5.78
CA VAL A 276 4.66 14.06 5.45
C VAL A 276 5.35 12.76 5.03
N GLY A 277 5.66 12.62 3.75
CA GLY A 277 6.18 11.38 3.20
C GLY A 277 7.48 11.55 2.43
N SER A 278 8.25 10.47 2.31
CA SER A 278 9.39 10.42 1.41
C SER A 278 8.93 10.59 -0.04
N GLU A 279 9.71 11.26 -0.90
CA GLU A 279 9.32 11.54 -2.29
C GLU A 279 9.52 10.36 -3.25
N GLY A 280 10.26 9.32 -2.83
CA GLY A 280 10.60 8.19 -3.67
C GLY A 280 9.43 7.27 -3.99
N GLY A 281 9.38 6.85 -5.25
CA GLY A 281 8.36 5.91 -5.74
C GLY A 281 6.97 6.50 -5.89
N GLY A 282 5.95 5.70 -5.61
CA GLY A 282 4.54 6.04 -5.77
C GLY A 282 3.88 6.65 -4.53
N LEU A 283 4.64 6.92 -3.46
CA LEU A 283 4.08 7.51 -2.23
C LEU A 283 3.50 8.91 -2.50
N LYS A 284 4.13 9.70 -3.36
CA LYS A 284 3.60 11.00 -3.80
C LYS A 284 2.21 10.91 -4.40
N ASP A 285 1.88 9.82 -5.13
CA ASP A 285 0.57 9.62 -5.74
C ASP A 285 -0.50 9.35 -4.65
N ALA A 286 -0.12 8.60 -3.61
CA ALA A 286 -1.00 8.34 -2.47
C ALA A 286 -1.22 9.57 -1.59
N ILE A 287 -0.23 10.45 -1.46
CA ILE A 287 -0.32 11.71 -0.71
C ILE A 287 -1.14 12.75 -1.48
N GLY A 288 -0.86 12.91 -2.76
CA GLY A 288 -1.50 13.94 -3.61
C GLY A 288 -1.36 15.34 -2.99
N SER A 289 -2.47 16.08 -2.98
CA SER A 289 -2.54 17.42 -2.38
C SER A 289 -2.86 17.44 -0.88
N CYS A 290 -2.82 16.30 -0.19
CA CYS A 290 -3.16 16.17 1.23
C CYS A 290 -1.93 16.19 2.16
N GLY A 291 -0.79 16.59 1.65
CA GLY A 291 0.46 16.63 2.41
C GLY A 291 1.63 17.12 1.58
N VAL A 292 2.82 16.81 2.05
CA VAL A 292 4.09 17.25 1.46
C VAL A 292 5.10 16.10 1.45
N THR A 293 6.02 16.11 0.49
CA THR A 293 7.12 15.15 0.42
C THR A 293 8.46 15.79 0.76
N PHE A 294 9.42 14.94 1.15
CA PHE A 294 10.81 15.31 1.39
C PHE A 294 11.75 14.24 0.80
N PRO A 295 13.02 14.57 0.49
CA PRO A 295 13.98 13.63 -0.08
C PRO A 295 14.22 12.41 0.82
N ASN A 296 14.24 11.20 0.25
CA ASN A 296 14.42 9.96 1.02
C ASN A 296 15.69 9.99 1.85
N GLY A 297 15.57 9.76 3.16
CA GLY A 297 16.69 9.70 4.08
C GLY A 297 17.25 11.06 4.52
N ASP A 298 16.69 12.17 4.07
CA ASP A 298 17.13 13.51 4.45
C ASP A 298 16.49 13.95 5.77
N VAL A 299 17.22 13.78 6.86
CA VAL A 299 16.80 14.18 8.22
C VAL A 299 16.57 15.69 8.32
N GLN A 300 17.39 16.50 7.66
CA GLN A 300 17.30 17.97 7.76
C GLN A 300 16.05 18.47 7.03
N ALA A 301 15.80 17.96 5.82
CA ALA A 301 14.58 18.29 5.07
C ALA A 301 13.31 17.86 5.84
N LEU A 302 13.31 16.67 6.44
CA LEU A 302 12.20 16.21 7.29
C LEU A 302 12.01 17.13 8.51
N THR A 303 13.10 17.48 9.21
CA THR A 303 13.05 18.39 10.35
C THR A 303 12.46 19.74 9.98
N GLN A 304 12.94 20.35 8.89
CA GLN A 304 12.45 21.64 8.44
C GLN A 304 10.97 21.59 8.04
N THR A 305 10.56 20.51 7.36
CA THR A 305 9.17 20.28 6.96
C THR A 305 8.26 20.18 8.18
N LEU A 306 8.62 19.38 9.17
CA LEU A 306 7.85 19.22 10.40
C LEU A 306 7.78 20.54 11.18
N PHE A 307 8.90 21.26 11.31
CA PHE A 307 8.96 22.55 11.99
C PHE A 307 8.01 23.56 11.36
N ASN A 308 8.01 23.67 10.03
CA ASN A 308 7.14 24.60 9.30
C ASN A 308 5.65 24.27 9.49
N LEU A 309 5.30 22.98 9.40
CA LEU A 309 3.91 22.53 9.55
C LEU A 309 3.40 22.70 10.98
N LEU A 310 4.22 22.38 11.99
CA LEU A 310 3.83 22.53 13.39
C LEU A 310 3.64 24.00 13.80
N LYS A 311 4.32 24.93 13.13
CA LYS A 311 4.15 26.37 13.33
C LYS A 311 2.98 27.00 12.55
N ASN A 312 2.44 26.27 11.57
CA ASN A 312 1.45 26.84 10.67
C ASN A 312 0.16 25.98 10.61
N PRO A 313 -0.74 26.13 11.60
CA PRO A 313 -2.02 25.40 11.61
C PRO A 313 -2.91 25.67 10.39
N GLU A 314 -2.81 26.84 9.78
CA GLU A 314 -3.54 27.18 8.56
C GLU A 314 -3.10 26.32 7.38
N GLN A 315 -1.80 26.08 7.24
CA GLN A 315 -1.26 25.19 6.21
C GLN A 315 -1.76 23.75 6.39
N LEU A 316 -1.84 23.25 7.64
CA LEU A 316 -2.43 21.94 7.94
C LEU A 316 -3.92 21.90 7.55
N ALA A 317 -4.67 22.96 7.81
CA ALA A 317 -6.08 23.06 7.41
C ALA A 317 -6.24 23.04 5.88
N ASN A 318 -5.39 23.74 5.15
CA ASN A 318 -5.39 23.77 3.69
C ASN A 318 -5.11 22.38 3.09
N TYR A 319 -4.16 21.61 3.61
CA TYR A 319 -3.93 20.23 3.19
C TYR A 319 -5.14 19.32 3.46
N ARG A 320 -5.77 19.45 4.64
CA ARG A 320 -6.97 18.67 4.99
C ARG A 320 -8.17 19.00 4.10
N ALA A 321 -8.31 20.24 3.67
CA ALA A 321 -9.41 20.66 2.79
C ALA A 321 -9.41 19.90 1.44
N ASN A 322 -8.27 19.39 0.99
CA ASN A 322 -8.15 18.61 -0.23
C ASN A 322 -8.56 17.11 -0.06
N SER A 323 -8.67 16.64 1.20
CA SER A 323 -8.86 15.19 1.49
C SER A 323 -10.12 14.59 0.85
N PRO A 324 -11.32 15.25 0.86
CA PRO A 324 -12.52 14.64 0.28
C PRO A 324 -12.38 14.35 -1.22
N ALA A 325 -11.87 15.31 -1.98
CA ALA A 325 -11.68 15.14 -3.43
C ALA A 325 -10.60 14.12 -3.76
N HIS A 326 -9.52 14.07 -2.97
CA HIS A 326 -8.46 13.10 -3.13
C HIS A 326 -8.95 11.67 -2.82
N LEU A 327 -9.61 11.48 -1.69
CA LEU A 327 -10.09 10.16 -1.24
C LEU A 327 -11.18 9.58 -2.14
N LEU A 328 -11.98 10.41 -2.81
CA LEU A 328 -13.03 9.95 -3.72
C LEU A 328 -12.48 9.03 -4.82
N ARG A 329 -11.30 9.33 -5.35
CA ARG A 329 -10.64 8.54 -6.39
C ARG A 329 -10.09 7.21 -5.88
N HIS A 330 -9.94 7.09 -4.55
CA HIS A 330 -9.38 5.92 -3.87
C HIS A 330 -10.45 5.09 -3.14
N GLN A 331 -11.73 5.45 -3.27
CA GLN A 331 -12.81 4.62 -2.77
C GLN A 331 -12.81 3.28 -3.48
N LYS A 332 -13.09 2.21 -2.73
CA LYS A 332 -13.07 0.84 -3.26
C LYS A 332 -13.96 0.65 -4.48
N SER A 333 -15.15 1.27 -4.50
CA SER A 333 -16.08 1.21 -5.62
C SER A 333 -15.57 1.95 -6.87
N ALA A 334 -14.97 3.14 -6.70
CA ALA A 334 -14.40 3.91 -7.80
C ALA A 334 -13.20 3.18 -8.44
N VAL A 335 -12.30 2.66 -7.60
CA VAL A 335 -11.15 1.89 -8.06
C VAL A 335 -11.60 0.59 -8.74
N ALA A 336 -12.52 -0.17 -8.14
CA ALA A 336 -13.02 -1.42 -8.73
C ALA A 336 -13.67 -1.17 -10.10
N LYS A 337 -14.44 -0.09 -10.25
CA LYS A 337 -15.04 0.30 -11.54
C LYS A 337 -13.97 0.56 -12.61
N ALA A 338 -12.92 1.33 -12.27
CA ALA A 338 -11.82 1.59 -13.20
C ALA A 338 -11.09 0.29 -13.61
N TYR A 339 -10.89 -0.66 -12.68
CA TYR A 339 -10.35 -1.98 -13.01
C TYR A 339 -11.27 -2.76 -13.95
N LEU A 340 -12.58 -2.75 -13.71
CA LEU A 340 -13.55 -3.47 -14.56
C LEU A 340 -13.59 -2.90 -15.98
N GLU A 341 -13.50 -1.59 -16.15
CA GLU A 341 -13.43 -0.96 -17.48
C GLU A 341 -12.24 -1.50 -18.29
N VAL A 342 -11.07 -1.64 -17.66
CA VAL A 342 -9.88 -2.23 -18.33
C VAL A 342 -10.05 -3.72 -18.58
N ILE A 343 -10.64 -4.46 -17.64
CA ILE A 343 -10.87 -5.89 -17.74
C ILE A 343 -11.89 -6.20 -18.86
N GLU A 344 -12.98 -5.43 -18.95
CA GLU A 344 -14.02 -5.57 -19.96
C GLU A 344 -13.46 -5.26 -21.36
N ALA A 345 -12.68 -4.19 -21.49
CA ALA A 345 -12.00 -3.86 -22.73
C ALA A 345 -11.02 -4.96 -23.20
N ALA A 346 -10.43 -5.70 -22.27
CA ALA A 346 -9.53 -6.82 -22.60
C ALA A 346 -10.28 -8.08 -23.08
N VAL A 347 -11.57 -8.20 -22.78
CA VAL A 347 -12.43 -9.36 -23.16
C VAL A 347 -13.08 -9.15 -24.51
N LEU A 348 -13.31 -7.91 -24.93
CA LEU A 348 -13.85 -7.55 -26.25
C LEU A 348 -12.81 -7.77 -27.36
#